data_a257200728a7d8e12d90a789a993725f
#
_entry.id   a257200728a7d8e12d90a789a993725f
#
_cell.length_a   1.000
_cell.length_b   1.000
_cell.length_c   1.000
_cell.angle_alpha   90.00
_cell.angle_beta   90.00
_cell.angle_gamma   90.00
#
_symmetry.space_group_name_H-M   'P 1'
#
loop_
_entity.id
_entity.type
_entity.pdbx_description
1 polymer ?
#
loop_
_entity_poly.entity_id
_entity_poly.type
_entity_poly.pdbx_seq_one_letter_code
_entity_poly.pdbx_strand_id
1 'polypeptide(L)'
;MLPYLIIFLYVLFVTTLFIIQDIVLHGIIALTVFCTAVIVLPLKRLKGGLVPITLFLLFTFAGNLFFQPGRILYDSDLLSVTDEGLLLAGVRTLRVFSMIFAAKILTGILSMDEMIHSLETILKPLETIGLPVKDFFCVMGLTLNAFPLLMNHLLKTYREEIRDQDIHGFRRRMRHMVSFLLPVFVESVRSPEAFFVSSEQSNLPREKEL
;
A
#
# COMPACT_ATOMS: atom_id res chain seq x y z
N MET A 1 -17.22 -15.12 1.31
CA MET A 1 -17.66 -14.01 0.43
C MET A 1 -16.76 -13.99 -0.79
N LEU A 2 -17.30 -13.67 -1.95
CA LEU A 2 -16.51 -13.61 -3.19
C LEU A 2 -15.58 -12.39 -3.12
N PRO A 3 -14.26 -12.57 -3.15
CA PRO A 3 -13.30 -11.48 -2.90
C PRO A 3 -13.42 -10.31 -3.90
N TYR A 4 -13.80 -10.59 -5.15
CA TYR A 4 -14.03 -9.52 -6.13
C TYR A 4 -15.22 -8.61 -5.76
N LEU A 5 -16.24 -9.12 -5.04
CA LEU A 5 -17.37 -8.32 -4.58
C LEU A 5 -16.94 -7.29 -3.52
N ILE A 6 -16.00 -7.66 -2.66
CA ILE A 6 -15.46 -6.76 -1.63
C ILE A 6 -14.70 -5.60 -2.27
N ILE A 7 -13.88 -5.89 -3.30
CA ILE A 7 -13.19 -4.83 -4.06
C ILE A 7 -14.18 -3.94 -4.79
N PHE A 8 -15.19 -4.52 -5.44
CA PHE A 8 -16.23 -3.75 -6.12
C PHE A 8 -16.99 -2.83 -5.14
N LEU A 9 -17.36 -3.37 -3.96
CA LEU A 9 -18.03 -2.61 -2.92
C LEU A 9 -17.17 -1.47 -2.39
N TYR A 10 -15.85 -1.69 -2.25
CA TYR A 10 -14.89 -0.66 -1.87
C TYR A 10 -14.84 0.47 -2.91
N VAL A 11 -14.74 0.14 -4.20
CA VAL A 11 -14.74 1.15 -5.28
C VAL A 11 -16.05 1.93 -5.30
N LEU A 12 -17.18 1.24 -5.16
CA LEU A 12 -18.50 1.87 -5.07
C LEU A 12 -18.59 2.82 -3.86
N PHE A 13 -18.11 2.38 -2.70
CA PHE A 13 -18.04 3.19 -1.49
C PHE A 13 -17.21 4.45 -1.69
N VAL A 14 -16.00 4.31 -2.26
CA VAL A 14 -15.13 5.46 -2.57
C VAL A 14 -15.82 6.43 -3.52
N THR A 15 -16.46 5.93 -4.59
CA THR A 15 -17.19 6.77 -5.55
C THR A 15 -18.32 7.52 -4.85
N THR A 16 -19.08 6.86 -3.98
CA THR A 16 -20.17 7.48 -3.21
C THR A 16 -19.68 8.61 -2.30
N LEU A 17 -18.49 8.46 -1.69
CA LEU A 17 -17.88 9.51 -0.86
C LEU A 17 -17.60 10.81 -1.65
N PHE A 18 -17.36 10.73 -2.95
CA PHE A 18 -17.14 11.94 -3.78
C PHE A 18 -18.44 12.67 -4.14
N ILE A 19 -19.56 11.96 -4.17
CA ILE A 19 -20.87 12.54 -4.50
C ILE A 19 -21.42 13.31 -3.29
N ILE A 20 -21.16 12.82 -2.07
CA ILE A 20 -21.62 13.44 -0.84
C ILE A 20 -20.77 14.68 -0.53
N GLN A 21 -21.44 15.78 -0.13
CA GLN A 21 -20.75 17.03 0.28
C GLN A 21 -21.07 17.45 1.72
N ASP A 22 -21.97 16.76 2.38
CA ASP A 22 -22.40 17.07 3.73
C ASP A 22 -21.35 16.62 4.77
N ILE A 23 -20.94 17.54 5.65
CA ILE A 23 -19.92 17.29 6.67
C ILE A 23 -20.42 16.32 7.76
N VAL A 24 -21.69 16.41 8.14
CA VAL A 24 -22.29 15.57 9.19
C VAL A 24 -22.32 14.12 8.70
N LEU A 25 -22.74 13.92 7.44
CA LEU A 25 -22.79 12.61 6.85
C LEU A 25 -21.39 12.00 6.71
N HIS A 26 -20.38 12.79 6.31
CA HIS A 26 -18.97 12.34 6.32
C HIS A 26 -18.46 11.96 7.71
N GLY A 27 -18.87 12.71 8.73
CA GLY A 27 -18.54 12.39 10.12
C GLY A 27 -19.11 11.04 10.57
N ILE A 28 -20.38 10.78 10.25
CA ILE A 28 -21.04 9.50 10.56
C ILE A 28 -20.36 8.35 9.81
N ILE A 29 -20.07 8.51 8.52
CA ILE A 29 -19.37 7.51 7.70
C ILE A 29 -17.98 7.24 8.26
N ALA A 30 -17.21 8.28 8.58
CA ALA A 30 -15.87 8.15 9.14
C ALA A 30 -15.88 7.40 10.48
N LEU A 31 -16.84 7.71 11.36
CA LEU A 31 -17.00 7.01 12.62
C LEU A 31 -17.36 5.53 12.41
N THR A 32 -18.31 5.26 11.52
CA THR A 32 -18.73 3.87 11.19
C THR A 32 -17.57 3.05 10.63
N VAL A 33 -16.82 3.60 9.66
CA VAL A 33 -15.66 2.94 9.07
C VAL A 33 -14.56 2.71 10.12
N PHE A 34 -14.31 3.70 10.99
CA PHE A 34 -13.34 3.57 12.06
C PHE A 34 -13.74 2.48 13.07
N CYS A 35 -15.00 2.45 13.52
CA CYS A 35 -15.50 1.40 14.40
C CYS A 35 -15.38 0.01 13.76
N THR A 36 -15.73 -0.12 12.47
CA THR A 36 -15.56 -1.36 11.72
C THR A 36 -14.08 -1.77 11.65
N ALA A 37 -13.16 -0.82 11.41
CA ALA A 37 -11.74 -1.09 11.37
C ALA A 37 -11.20 -1.61 12.71
N VAL A 38 -11.67 -1.04 13.84
CA VAL A 38 -11.27 -1.48 15.19
C VAL A 38 -11.78 -2.88 15.51
N ILE A 39 -12.98 -3.25 15.02
CA ILE A 39 -13.59 -4.57 15.27
C ILE A 39 -12.89 -5.64 14.40
N VAL A 40 -12.63 -5.33 13.13
CA VAL A 40 -12.15 -6.32 12.13
C VAL A 40 -10.63 -6.49 12.18
N LEU A 41 -9.88 -5.43 12.47
CA LEU A 41 -8.42 -5.45 12.41
C LEU A 41 -7.77 -5.62 13.78
N PRO A 42 -6.71 -6.44 13.90
CA PRO A 42 -5.92 -6.47 15.12
C PRO A 42 -5.25 -5.12 15.37
N LEU A 43 -5.21 -4.69 16.62
CA LEU A 43 -4.68 -3.37 17.04
C LEU A 43 -3.25 -3.09 16.54
N LYS A 44 -2.43 -4.14 16.36
CA LYS A 44 -1.07 -4.00 15.80
C LYS A 44 -1.09 -3.49 14.35
N ARG A 45 -2.00 -4.03 13.52
CA ARG A 45 -2.17 -3.60 12.11
C ARG A 45 -2.83 -2.22 12.05
N LEU A 46 -3.76 -1.95 12.95
CA LEU A 46 -4.42 -0.64 13.02
C LEU A 46 -3.40 0.47 13.34
N LYS A 47 -2.52 0.24 14.33
CA LYS A 47 -1.45 1.19 14.72
C LYS A 47 -0.35 1.33 13.67
N GLY A 48 -0.14 0.32 12.83
CA GLY A 48 0.84 0.37 11.75
C GLY A 48 0.52 1.52 10.77
N GLY A 49 1.47 2.44 10.60
CA GLY A 49 1.33 3.57 9.68
C GLY A 49 0.40 4.69 10.12
N LEU A 50 -0.06 4.73 11.39
CA LEU A 50 -0.90 5.85 11.88
C LEU A 50 -0.15 7.19 11.84
N VAL A 51 1.14 7.21 12.18
CA VAL A 51 1.93 8.44 12.18
C VAL A 51 1.94 9.12 10.81
N PRO A 52 2.35 8.47 9.70
CA PRO A 52 2.31 9.09 8.38
C PRO A 52 0.89 9.43 7.93
N ILE A 53 -0.12 8.62 8.28
CA ILE A 53 -1.52 8.91 7.96
C ILE A 53 -1.98 10.18 8.68
N THR A 54 -1.73 10.30 9.98
CA THR A 54 -2.11 11.49 10.76
C THR A 54 -1.40 12.74 10.24
N LEU A 55 -0.10 12.63 9.91
CA LEU A 55 0.65 13.73 9.33
C LEU A 55 0.05 14.17 7.98
N PHE A 56 -0.27 13.21 7.12
CA PHE A 56 -0.90 13.48 5.82
C PHE A 56 -2.28 14.14 5.97
N LEU A 57 -3.11 13.66 6.92
CA LEU A 57 -4.41 14.25 7.19
C LEU A 57 -4.27 15.67 7.74
N LEU A 58 -3.29 15.91 8.62
CA LEU A 58 -3.01 17.25 9.15
C LEU A 58 -2.62 18.22 8.03
N PHE A 59 -1.72 17.81 7.12
CA PHE A 59 -1.36 18.61 5.95
C PHE A 59 -2.53 18.85 5.02
N THR A 60 -3.37 17.83 4.78
CA THR A 60 -4.59 17.97 3.96
C THR A 60 -5.56 18.96 4.60
N PHE A 61 -5.77 18.88 5.92
CA PHE A 61 -6.62 19.80 6.64
C PHE A 61 -6.08 21.24 6.58
N ALA A 62 -4.81 21.43 6.94
CA ALA A 62 -4.18 22.75 6.96
C ALA A 62 -4.16 23.39 5.56
N GLY A 63 -3.80 22.63 4.53
CA GLY A 63 -3.79 23.13 3.14
C GLY A 63 -5.17 23.57 2.66
N ASN A 64 -6.24 22.87 3.03
CA ASN A 64 -7.60 23.31 2.68
C ASN A 64 -8.11 24.45 3.55
N LEU A 65 -7.68 24.52 4.82
CA LEU A 65 -8.11 25.56 5.76
C LEU A 65 -7.58 26.94 5.36
N PHE A 66 -6.30 27.04 5.00
CA PHE A 66 -5.61 28.32 4.80
C PHE A 66 -5.62 28.82 3.35
N PHE A 67 -5.78 27.93 2.37
CA PHE A 67 -5.69 28.30 0.96
C PHE A 67 -7.05 28.43 0.24
N GLN A 68 -8.16 28.32 0.98
CA GLN A 68 -9.48 28.41 0.37
C GLN A 68 -10.04 29.83 0.53
N PRO A 69 -10.41 30.50 -0.58
CA PRO A 69 -11.10 31.78 -0.50
C PRO A 69 -12.53 31.62 0.04
N GLY A 70 -12.98 32.60 0.83
CA GLY A 70 -14.33 32.59 1.38
C GLY A 70 -14.55 33.72 2.39
N ARG A 71 -15.65 33.64 3.15
CA ARG A 71 -15.96 34.61 4.19
C ARG A 71 -14.98 34.49 5.34
N ILE A 72 -14.22 35.56 5.63
CA ILE A 72 -13.18 35.58 6.64
C ILE A 72 -13.82 35.46 8.04
N LEU A 73 -13.47 34.43 8.79
CA LEU A 73 -13.80 34.22 10.19
C LEU A 73 -12.75 34.82 11.11
N TYR A 74 -11.47 34.65 10.72
CA TYR A 74 -10.32 35.16 11.47
C TYR A 74 -9.25 35.60 10.47
N ASP A 75 -8.83 36.84 10.59
CA ASP A 75 -7.79 37.43 9.78
C ASP A 75 -6.56 37.73 10.65
N SER A 76 -5.43 37.21 10.23
CA SER A 76 -4.11 37.49 10.80
C SER A 76 -3.17 37.84 9.67
N ASP A 77 -2.16 38.68 9.90
CA ASP A 77 -1.20 39.18 8.91
C ASP A 77 -0.56 38.07 8.03
N LEU A 78 -0.57 36.83 8.48
CA LEU A 78 0.04 35.69 7.80
C LEU A 78 -0.97 34.62 7.32
N LEU A 79 -2.15 34.51 7.92
CA LEU A 79 -3.09 33.42 7.65
C LEU A 79 -4.53 33.91 7.86
N SER A 80 -5.38 33.72 6.86
CA SER A 80 -6.81 33.96 6.93
C SER A 80 -7.56 32.63 6.97
N VAL A 81 -8.43 32.46 7.98
CA VAL A 81 -9.33 31.30 8.09
C VAL A 81 -10.71 31.72 7.63
N THR A 82 -11.23 30.98 6.67
CA THR A 82 -12.57 31.22 6.11
C THR A 82 -13.56 30.15 6.55
N ASP A 83 -14.84 30.47 6.58
CA ASP A 83 -15.92 29.53 6.92
C ASP A 83 -16.00 28.39 5.91
N GLU A 84 -15.95 28.73 4.62
CA GLU A 84 -15.92 27.77 3.53
C GLU A 84 -14.65 26.91 3.57
N GLY A 85 -13.50 27.51 3.94
CA GLY A 85 -12.25 26.81 4.11
C GLY A 85 -12.30 25.75 5.22
N LEU A 86 -12.88 26.12 6.37
CA LEU A 86 -13.04 25.20 7.49
C LEU A 86 -13.94 24.02 7.15
N LEU A 87 -15.10 24.29 6.52
CA LEU A 87 -16.05 23.28 6.14
C LEU A 87 -15.47 22.34 5.06
N LEU A 88 -14.81 22.90 4.06
CA LEU A 88 -14.17 22.14 2.99
C LEU A 88 -12.99 21.31 3.50
N ALA A 89 -12.16 21.88 4.39
CA ALA A 89 -11.07 21.16 5.04
C ALA A 89 -11.60 19.97 5.85
N GLY A 90 -12.70 20.16 6.60
CA GLY A 90 -13.38 19.09 7.33
C GLY A 90 -13.87 17.97 6.43
N VAL A 91 -14.67 18.30 5.39
CA VAL A 91 -15.23 17.31 4.45
C VAL A 91 -14.12 16.53 3.74
N ARG A 92 -13.09 17.22 3.19
CA ARG A 92 -11.99 16.57 2.47
C ARG A 92 -11.16 15.68 3.38
N THR A 93 -10.87 16.12 4.59
CA THR A 93 -10.09 15.34 5.55
C THR A 93 -10.84 14.09 6.01
N LEU A 94 -12.14 14.22 6.34
CA LEU A 94 -12.99 13.08 6.72
C LEU A 94 -13.15 12.08 5.56
N ARG A 95 -13.25 12.58 4.31
CA ARG A 95 -13.29 11.74 3.11
C ARG A 95 -12.03 10.91 2.98
N VAL A 96 -10.87 11.56 3.03
CA VAL A 96 -9.56 10.88 2.92
C VAL A 96 -9.37 9.90 4.08
N PHE A 97 -9.73 10.29 5.30
CA PHE A 97 -9.71 9.41 6.47
C PHE A 97 -10.54 8.14 6.23
N SER A 98 -11.79 8.29 5.78
CA SER A 98 -12.68 7.15 5.50
C SER A 98 -12.12 6.24 4.41
N MET A 99 -11.55 6.80 3.33
CA MET A 99 -10.93 6.03 2.26
C MET A 99 -9.73 5.22 2.76
N ILE A 100 -8.85 5.81 3.56
CA ILE A 100 -7.66 5.14 4.10
C ILE A 100 -8.07 4.00 5.05
N PHE A 101 -9.02 4.24 5.95
CA PHE A 101 -9.46 3.19 6.88
C PHE A 101 -10.24 2.08 6.16
N ALA A 102 -11.06 2.41 5.17
CA ALA A 102 -11.71 1.40 4.33
C ALA A 102 -10.69 0.56 3.53
N ALA A 103 -9.62 1.19 3.00
CA ALA A 103 -8.52 0.47 2.36
C ALA A 103 -7.77 -0.44 3.34
N LYS A 104 -7.56 0.00 4.59
CA LYS A 104 -6.96 -0.85 5.64
C LYS A 104 -7.85 -2.07 5.96
N ILE A 105 -9.17 -1.89 6.00
CA ILE A 105 -10.11 -3.00 6.19
C ILE A 105 -9.99 -3.98 5.01
N LEU A 106 -10.02 -3.47 3.78
CA LEU A 106 -9.89 -4.27 2.55
C LEU A 106 -8.62 -5.11 2.56
N THR A 107 -7.45 -4.49 2.78
CA THR A 107 -6.15 -5.16 2.82
C THR A 107 -5.94 -6.03 4.08
N GLY A 108 -6.77 -5.85 5.09
CA GLY A 108 -6.77 -6.68 6.30
C GLY A 108 -7.56 -7.97 6.16
N ILE A 109 -8.61 -7.94 5.32
CA ILE A 109 -9.53 -9.07 5.08
C ILE A 109 -9.04 -9.93 3.92
N LEU A 110 -8.53 -9.32 2.84
CA LEU A 110 -8.08 -10.03 1.64
C LEU A 110 -6.58 -10.31 1.70
N SER A 111 -6.21 -11.54 1.35
CA SER A 111 -4.83 -11.90 1.07
C SER A 111 -4.35 -11.31 -0.26
N MET A 112 -3.03 -11.25 -0.46
CA MET A 112 -2.45 -10.74 -1.70
C MET A 112 -2.92 -11.52 -2.92
N ASP A 113 -2.95 -12.85 -2.83
CA ASP A 113 -3.38 -13.74 -3.91
C ASP A 113 -4.87 -13.56 -4.23
N GLU A 114 -5.72 -13.39 -3.22
CA GLU A 114 -7.14 -13.09 -3.41
C GLU A 114 -7.37 -11.73 -4.07
N MET A 115 -6.54 -10.73 -3.75
CA MET A 115 -6.59 -9.42 -4.41
C MET A 115 -6.22 -9.51 -5.89
N ILE A 116 -5.14 -10.23 -6.22
CA ILE A 116 -4.67 -10.44 -7.59
C ILE A 116 -5.76 -11.16 -8.41
N HIS A 117 -6.26 -12.27 -7.90
CA HIS A 117 -7.30 -13.06 -8.58
C HIS A 117 -8.62 -12.28 -8.75
N SER A 118 -8.96 -11.45 -7.78
CA SER A 118 -10.15 -10.60 -7.86
C SER A 118 -10.01 -9.52 -8.93
N LEU A 119 -8.83 -8.88 -9.01
CA LEU A 119 -8.53 -7.89 -10.05
C LEU A 119 -8.52 -8.52 -11.43
N GLU A 120 -7.93 -9.73 -11.58
CA GLU A 120 -8.00 -10.51 -12.82
C GLU A 120 -9.46 -10.71 -13.25
N THR A 121 -10.32 -11.16 -12.32
CA THR A 121 -11.73 -11.42 -12.57
C THR A 121 -12.49 -10.15 -13.01
N ILE A 122 -12.25 -9.02 -12.33
CA ILE A 122 -12.88 -7.72 -12.64
C ILE A 122 -12.42 -7.20 -13.99
N LEU A 123 -11.14 -7.39 -14.34
CA LEU A 123 -10.55 -6.87 -15.58
C LEU A 123 -10.65 -7.85 -16.76
N LYS A 124 -11.15 -9.07 -16.53
CA LYS A 124 -11.36 -10.07 -17.59
C LYS A 124 -12.15 -9.56 -18.80
N PRO A 125 -13.19 -8.69 -18.67
CA PRO A 125 -13.86 -8.13 -19.84
C PRO A 125 -12.93 -7.36 -20.79
N LEU A 126 -11.76 -6.87 -20.31
CA LEU A 126 -10.80 -6.17 -21.17
C LEU A 126 -10.07 -7.12 -22.15
N GLU A 127 -10.10 -8.43 -21.91
CA GLU A 127 -9.60 -9.43 -22.88
C GLU A 127 -10.36 -9.37 -24.21
N THR A 128 -11.62 -8.99 -24.19
CA THR A 128 -12.42 -8.81 -25.41
C THR A 128 -11.92 -7.66 -26.30
N ILE A 129 -11.16 -6.73 -25.72
CA ILE A 129 -10.54 -5.58 -26.41
C ILE A 129 -9.10 -5.93 -26.88
N GLY A 130 -8.63 -7.17 -26.63
CA GLY A 130 -7.31 -7.65 -27.02
C GLY A 130 -6.20 -7.42 -25.98
N LEU A 131 -6.52 -7.05 -24.74
CA LEU A 131 -5.53 -6.93 -23.67
C LEU A 131 -5.25 -8.31 -23.04
N PRO A 132 -3.99 -8.76 -22.90
CA PRO A 132 -3.63 -10.04 -22.30
C PRO A 132 -3.72 -9.98 -20.75
N VAL A 133 -4.93 -9.85 -20.23
CA VAL A 133 -5.18 -9.67 -18.78
C VAL A 133 -4.70 -10.88 -17.99
N LYS A 134 -5.03 -12.08 -18.44
CA LYS A 134 -4.65 -13.33 -17.77
C LYS A 134 -3.13 -13.49 -17.67
N ASP A 135 -2.40 -13.25 -18.74
CA ASP A 135 -0.95 -13.38 -18.77
C ASP A 135 -0.29 -12.34 -17.85
N PHE A 136 -0.80 -11.11 -17.88
CA PHE A 136 -0.33 -10.05 -17.00
C PHE A 136 -0.49 -10.42 -15.51
N PHE A 137 -1.68 -10.89 -15.09
CA PHE A 137 -1.91 -11.26 -13.70
C PHE A 137 -1.16 -12.54 -13.29
N CYS A 138 -0.96 -13.48 -14.21
CA CYS A 138 -0.12 -14.65 -13.97
C CYS A 138 1.33 -14.23 -13.66
N VAL A 139 1.93 -13.38 -14.49
CA VAL A 139 3.29 -12.87 -14.27
C VAL A 139 3.38 -12.03 -13.01
N MET A 140 2.38 -11.18 -12.74
CA MET A 140 2.31 -10.37 -11.54
C MET A 140 2.25 -11.24 -10.28
N GLY A 141 1.42 -12.27 -10.25
CA GLY A 141 1.32 -13.21 -9.13
C GLY A 141 2.62 -13.94 -8.87
N LEU A 142 3.26 -14.48 -9.91
CA LEU A 142 4.57 -15.11 -9.80
C LEU A 142 5.63 -14.14 -9.26
N THR A 143 5.65 -12.91 -9.76
CA THR A 143 6.62 -11.88 -9.34
C THR A 143 6.43 -11.52 -7.86
N LEU A 144 5.18 -11.28 -7.44
CA LEU A 144 4.88 -10.89 -6.07
C LEU A 144 5.14 -12.01 -5.06
N ASN A 145 4.92 -13.27 -5.44
CA ASN A 145 5.24 -14.43 -4.61
C ASN A 145 6.75 -14.72 -4.55
N ALA A 146 7.48 -14.49 -5.65
CA ALA A 146 8.92 -14.64 -5.68
C ALA A 146 9.66 -13.49 -4.94
N PHE A 147 9.09 -12.28 -4.90
CA PHE A 147 9.74 -11.09 -4.36
C PHE A 147 10.21 -11.24 -2.89
N PRO A 148 9.39 -11.72 -1.93
CA PRO A 148 9.83 -11.91 -0.54
C PRO A 148 10.99 -12.90 -0.43
N LEU A 149 10.97 -13.95 -1.24
CA LEU A 149 12.00 -14.98 -1.26
C LEU A 149 13.34 -14.42 -1.74
N LEU A 150 13.30 -13.67 -2.85
CA LEU A 150 14.45 -12.96 -3.43
C LEU A 150 15.01 -11.94 -2.45
N MET A 151 14.14 -11.14 -1.82
CA MET A 151 14.54 -10.12 -0.87
C MET A 151 15.20 -10.72 0.36
N ASN A 152 14.67 -11.83 0.90
CA ASN A 152 15.25 -12.52 2.04
C ASN A 152 16.62 -13.11 1.70
N HIS A 153 16.77 -13.69 0.51
CA HIS A 153 18.05 -14.22 0.04
C HIS A 153 19.07 -13.09 -0.13
N LEU A 154 18.71 -12.00 -0.80
CA LEU A 154 19.56 -10.83 -0.96
C LEU A 154 19.97 -10.21 0.38
N LEU A 155 19.03 -10.04 1.32
CA LEU A 155 19.32 -9.50 2.63
C LEU A 155 20.23 -10.42 3.46
N LYS A 156 20.09 -11.73 3.33
CA LYS A 156 20.95 -12.69 4.01
C LYS A 156 22.38 -12.60 3.48
N THR A 157 22.56 -12.69 2.17
CA THR A 157 23.87 -12.59 1.52
C THR A 157 24.54 -11.23 1.77
N TYR A 158 23.76 -10.13 1.70
CA TYR A 158 24.23 -8.80 2.03
C TYR A 158 24.72 -8.67 3.49
N ARG A 159 24.01 -9.29 4.44
CA ARG A 159 24.44 -9.31 5.86
C ARG A 159 25.68 -10.14 6.09
N GLU A 160 25.82 -11.26 5.39
CA GLU A 160 27.00 -12.13 5.48
C GLU A 160 28.24 -11.41 4.94
N GLU A 161 28.11 -10.71 3.81
CA GLU A 161 29.22 -9.99 3.16
C GLU A 161 29.64 -8.71 3.90
N ILE A 162 28.69 -7.99 4.50
CA ILE A 162 29.00 -6.76 5.27
C ILE A 162 29.51 -7.06 6.67
N ARG A 163 29.18 -8.21 7.27
CA ARG A 163 29.62 -8.58 8.60
C ARG A 163 31.14 -8.69 8.71
N ASP A 164 31.81 -8.98 7.61
CA ASP A 164 33.28 -9.13 7.55
C ASP A 164 34.02 -7.84 7.15
N GLN A 165 33.31 -6.76 6.82
CA GLN A 165 33.94 -5.51 6.40
C GLN A 165 33.40 -4.31 7.19
N ASP A 166 34.28 -3.67 7.94
CA ASP A 166 34.01 -2.42 8.67
C ASP A 166 33.84 -1.23 7.67
N ILE A 167 32.69 -1.21 6.99
CA ILE A 167 32.41 -0.22 5.93
C ILE A 167 31.81 1.04 6.55
N HIS A 168 32.64 2.01 6.91
CA HIS A 168 32.21 3.35 7.28
C HIS A 168 32.07 4.24 6.03
N GLY A 169 30.88 4.81 5.83
CA GLY A 169 30.57 5.80 4.82
C GLY A 169 29.50 5.39 3.80
N PHE A 170 28.51 6.29 3.62
CA PHE A 170 27.36 6.09 2.73
C PHE A 170 27.74 5.78 1.27
N ARG A 171 28.72 6.49 0.71
CA ARG A 171 29.20 6.28 -0.68
C ARG A 171 29.83 4.91 -0.90
N ARG A 172 30.59 4.43 0.09
CA ARG A 172 31.24 3.10 0.02
C ARG A 172 30.20 2.00 0.11
N ARG A 173 29.23 2.15 1.02
CA ARG A 173 28.09 1.24 1.19
C ARG A 173 27.24 1.15 -0.07
N MET A 174 26.97 2.28 -0.73
CA MET A 174 26.23 2.33 -1.99
C MET A 174 26.98 1.63 -3.15
N ARG A 175 28.29 1.84 -3.26
CA ARG A 175 29.13 1.20 -4.29
C ARG A 175 29.17 -0.33 -4.10
N HIS A 176 29.32 -0.81 -2.88
CA HIS A 176 29.26 -2.25 -2.59
C HIS A 176 27.88 -2.84 -2.87
N MET A 177 26.80 -2.13 -2.55
CA MET A 177 25.45 -2.53 -2.87
C MET A 177 25.24 -2.71 -4.39
N VAL A 178 25.73 -1.77 -5.19
CA VAL A 178 25.64 -1.83 -6.65
C VAL A 178 26.51 -2.96 -7.21
N SER A 179 27.73 -3.15 -6.74
CA SER A 179 28.61 -4.23 -7.19
C SER A 179 28.11 -5.62 -6.83
N PHE A 180 27.32 -5.73 -5.75
CA PHE A 180 26.65 -6.97 -5.35
C PHE A 180 25.36 -7.22 -6.14
N LEU A 181 24.50 -6.20 -6.30
CA LEU A 181 23.23 -6.34 -7.00
C LEU A 181 23.40 -6.59 -8.51
N LEU A 182 24.43 -6.03 -9.12
CA LEU A 182 24.65 -6.16 -10.56
C LEU A 182 24.87 -7.62 -11.01
N PRO A 183 25.74 -8.44 -10.39
CA PRO A 183 25.88 -9.86 -10.73
C PRO A 183 24.60 -10.65 -10.54
N VAL A 184 23.89 -10.44 -9.41
CA VAL A 184 22.62 -11.12 -9.12
C VAL A 184 21.55 -10.77 -10.16
N PHE A 185 21.49 -9.52 -10.56
CA PHE A 185 20.58 -9.06 -11.62
C PHE A 185 20.93 -9.70 -12.97
N VAL A 186 22.22 -9.72 -13.33
CA VAL A 186 22.69 -10.33 -14.59
C VAL A 186 22.40 -11.84 -14.60
N GLU A 187 22.60 -12.52 -13.49
CA GLU A 187 22.34 -13.95 -13.36
C GLU A 187 20.85 -14.28 -13.41
N SER A 188 20.00 -13.47 -12.77
CA SER A 188 18.54 -13.62 -12.83
C SER A 188 17.97 -13.44 -14.25
N VAL A 189 18.59 -12.56 -15.06
CA VAL A 189 18.20 -12.36 -16.47
C VAL A 189 18.74 -13.47 -17.37
N ARG A 190 19.94 -13.98 -17.06
CA ARG A 190 20.62 -15.00 -17.87
C ARG A 190 20.05 -16.40 -17.66
N SER A 191 19.61 -16.72 -16.45
CA SER A 191 19.13 -18.05 -16.07
C SER A 191 17.93 -17.95 -15.14
N PRO A 192 16.75 -17.49 -15.62
CA PRO A 192 15.57 -17.34 -14.78
C PRO A 192 15.13 -18.68 -14.16
N GLU A 193 15.27 -19.79 -14.89
CA GLU A 193 14.89 -21.12 -14.41
C GLU A 193 15.76 -21.61 -13.23
N ALA A 194 17.07 -21.37 -13.26
CA ALA A 194 17.98 -21.75 -12.18
C ALA A 194 17.68 -20.98 -10.88
N PHE A 195 17.20 -19.76 -11.00
CA PHE A 195 16.84 -18.90 -9.89
C PHE A 195 15.58 -19.40 -9.15
N PHE A 196 14.60 -19.91 -9.89
CA PHE A 196 13.38 -20.48 -9.30
C PHE A 196 13.61 -21.87 -8.70
N VAL A 197 14.43 -22.71 -9.29
CA VAL A 197 14.77 -24.06 -8.79
C VAL A 197 15.55 -24.00 -7.47
N SER A 198 16.51 -23.09 -7.33
CA SER A 198 17.26 -22.91 -6.09
C SER A 198 16.42 -22.40 -4.93
N SER A 199 15.35 -21.68 -5.22
CA SER A 199 14.41 -21.19 -4.22
C SER A 199 13.46 -22.26 -3.69
N GLU A 200 13.10 -23.23 -4.51
CA GLU A 200 12.23 -24.35 -4.15
C GLU A 200 12.98 -25.39 -3.27
N GLN A 201 14.25 -25.63 -3.54
CA GLN A 201 15.08 -26.50 -2.71
C GLN A 201 15.41 -25.93 -1.32
N SER A 202 15.41 -24.62 -1.15
CA SER A 202 15.60 -23.96 0.15
C SER A 202 14.41 -24.11 1.10
N ASN A 203 13.24 -24.46 0.59
CA ASN A 203 11.99 -24.61 1.36
C ASN A 203 11.65 -26.06 1.75
N LEU A 204 12.44 -27.05 1.33
CA LEU A 204 12.27 -28.42 1.81
C LEU A 204 12.71 -28.50 3.27
N PRO A 205 11.87 -28.97 4.21
CA PRO A 205 12.28 -29.21 5.57
C PRO A 205 13.44 -30.20 5.55
N ARG A 206 14.58 -29.83 6.13
CA ARG A 206 15.67 -30.78 6.37
C ARG A 206 15.08 -31.90 7.21
N GLU A 207 14.85 -33.02 6.58
CA GLU A 207 14.62 -34.27 7.27
C GLU A 207 15.77 -34.47 8.26
N LYS A 208 15.45 -34.52 9.53
CA LYS A 208 16.40 -34.84 10.59
C LYS A 208 16.87 -36.26 10.31
N GLU A 209 18.07 -36.39 9.82
CA GLU A 209 18.77 -37.68 9.90
C GLU A 209 18.89 -38.05 11.39
N LEU A 210 18.31 -39.21 11.72
CA LEU A 210 18.42 -39.92 12.98
C LEU A 210 19.80 -40.49 13.14
#